data_86c3684328fe91b0e8aa900eb72ece7a
#
_entry.id   86c3684328fe91b0e8aa900eb72ece7a
#
_cell.length_a   1.000
_cell.length_b   1.000
_cell.length_c   1.000
_cell.angle_alpha   90.00
_cell.angle_beta   90.00
_cell.angle_gamma   90.00
#
_symmetry.space_group_name_H-M   'P 1'
#
loop_
_entity.id
_entity.type
_entity.pdbx_description
1 polymer ?
#
loop_
_entity_poly.entity_id
_entity_poly.type
_entity_poly.pdbx_seq_one_letter_code
_entity_poly.pdbx_strand_id
1 'polypeptide(L)'
;AGAQAPKVGWCAHLDTVDAGLSPDIHPQVVKNYQGGDICLNAEKNLWLRVAEHPEVERYVGDDLLLSDGTSVLGADNKSAIANIMTALHIIVEEGRPHGDIYVAFVPDEEIGLPVDFAYTIDSCELGEIVWQTFNAGSAWVDIQGITAHPMSSKGQLLNPILVAHDFIGMLDRGQTPEFTEKTEGFVWVNGIQGGPAKCRVSLKLRDHSLKRYEEKKTLIRAIVDCLRVRYPRAKINLTIEDVYGNIADAIKPENSACIDMLRRAMEIEHVTVKDIAMRGGTDGSFISTQGIPTPNYFTGAHNFHSACEFMPMSSWLKSLAVTLRLVELAAGVTK
;
A
#
# COMPACT_ATOMS: atom_id res chain seq x y z
N ALA A 1 -4.86 -28.95 -18.41
CA ALA A 1 -4.61 -27.70 -19.12
C ALA A 1 -3.28 -27.83 -19.84
N GLY A 2 -3.22 -27.43 -21.11
CA GLY A 2 -2.06 -27.66 -21.92
C GLY A 2 -1.06 -26.47 -21.87
N ALA A 3 0.05 -26.63 -22.56
CA ALA A 3 1.16 -25.66 -22.69
C ALA A 3 0.75 -24.27 -23.25
N GLN A 4 -0.54 -24.01 -23.48
CA GLN A 4 -1.07 -22.74 -23.99
C GLN A 4 -1.89 -21.94 -22.94
N ALA A 5 -2.03 -22.46 -21.71
CA ALA A 5 -2.67 -21.69 -20.65
C ALA A 5 -1.76 -20.54 -20.18
N PRO A 6 -2.31 -19.36 -19.89
CA PRO A 6 -1.54 -18.25 -19.33
C PRO A 6 -0.76 -18.66 -18.06
N LYS A 7 0.39 -18.08 -17.88
CA LYS A 7 1.18 -18.24 -16.66
C LYS A 7 0.70 -17.22 -15.65
N VAL A 8 0.27 -17.72 -14.50
CA VAL A 8 -0.30 -16.88 -13.43
C VAL A 8 0.68 -16.80 -12.26
N GLY A 9 0.90 -15.58 -11.75
CA GLY A 9 1.71 -15.34 -10.57
C GLY A 9 0.89 -14.91 -9.37
N TRP A 10 1.35 -15.28 -8.17
CA TRP A 10 0.95 -14.66 -6.91
C TRP A 10 2.16 -14.17 -6.15
N CYS A 11 2.01 -12.97 -5.58
CA CYS A 11 2.99 -12.40 -4.68
C CYS A 11 2.33 -12.11 -3.33
N ALA A 12 3.04 -12.39 -2.24
CA ALA A 12 2.67 -11.99 -0.89
C ALA A 12 3.94 -11.69 -0.09
N HIS A 13 3.88 -10.69 0.82
CA HIS A 13 5.04 -10.36 1.63
C HIS A 13 5.04 -11.09 2.97
N LEU A 14 6.26 -11.34 3.49
CA LEU A 14 6.50 -12.11 4.71
C LEU A 14 6.57 -11.23 5.96
N ASP A 15 7.00 -9.99 5.80
CA ASP A 15 7.14 -9.01 6.88
C ASP A 15 5.78 -8.47 7.34
N THR A 16 5.79 -7.82 8.48
CA THR A 16 4.65 -7.15 9.09
C THR A 16 5.07 -5.75 9.44
N VAL A 17 4.17 -4.77 9.28
CA VAL A 17 4.48 -3.37 9.60
C VAL A 17 4.97 -3.21 11.05
N ASP A 18 6.01 -2.40 11.24
CA ASP A 18 6.40 -1.92 12.56
C ASP A 18 5.47 -0.76 12.97
N ALA A 19 4.41 -1.10 13.68
CA ALA A 19 3.45 -0.14 14.24
C ALA A 19 3.86 0.35 15.65
N GLY A 20 5.08 0.04 16.11
CA GLY A 20 5.54 0.34 17.47
C GLY A 20 4.85 -0.51 18.56
N LEU A 21 4.25 -1.62 18.17
CA LEU A 21 3.62 -2.62 19.05
C LEU A 21 4.58 -3.81 19.29
N SER A 22 4.13 -4.79 20.09
CA SER A 22 4.91 -6.01 20.32
C SER A 22 5.15 -6.78 19.02
N PRO A 23 6.36 -7.29 18.76
CA PRO A 23 6.59 -8.21 17.67
C PRO A 23 5.99 -9.61 17.90
N ASP A 24 5.66 -9.94 19.15
CA ASP A 24 5.07 -11.23 19.52
C ASP A 24 3.55 -11.18 19.30
N ILE A 25 3.07 -11.97 18.34
CA ILE A 25 1.65 -12.02 17.97
C ILE A 25 0.96 -13.13 18.74
N HIS A 26 -0.10 -12.78 19.47
CA HIS A 26 -0.95 -13.71 20.21
C HIS A 26 -2.33 -13.75 19.55
N PRO A 27 -2.55 -14.65 18.55
CA PRO A 27 -3.83 -14.71 17.85
C PRO A 27 -4.90 -15.37 18.75
N GLN A 28 -6.12 -14.86 18.64
CA GLN A 28 -7.31 -15.39 19.30
C GLN A 28 -8.49 -15.47 18.35
N VAL A 29 -9.41 -16.38 18.61
CA VAL A 29 -10.62 -16.55 17.79
C VAL A 29 -11.84 -16.28 18.64
N VAL A 30 -12.62 -15.27 18.26
CA VAL A 30 -13.96 -15.02 18.79
C VAL A 30 -14.94 -15.81 17.93
N LYS A 31 -15.50 -16.87 18.51
CA LYS A 31 -16.47 -17.73 17.81
C LYS A 31 -17.86 -17.12 17.82
N ASN A 32 -18.53 -17.15 16.65
CA ASN A 32 -19.91 -16.75 16.51
C ASN A 32 -20.16 -15.38 17.17
N TYR A 33 -19.46 -14.36 16.72
CA TYR A 33 -19.51 -13.00 17.28
C TYR A 33 -20.95 -12.52 17.42
N GLN A 34 -21.32 -12.09 18.63
CA GLN A 34 -22.70 -11.73 18.97
C GLN A 34 -22.98 -10.20 18.90
N GLY A 35 -22.04 -9.41 18.38
CA GLY A 35 -22.11 -7.94 18.40
C GLY A 35 -21.54 -7.34 19.70
N GLY A 36 -21.32 -6.02 19.68
CA GLY A 36 -20.78 -5.27 20.79
C GLY A 36 -19.25 -5.26 20.88
N ASP A 37 -18.72 -4.64 21.91
CA ASP A 37 -17.28 -4.50 22.13
C ASP A 37 -16.61 -5.84 22.40
N ILE A 38 -15.40 -6.03 21.85
CA ILE A 38 -14.59 -7.24 22.07
C ILE A 38 -13.44 -6.92 23.02
N CYS A 39 -13.36 -7.63 24.14
CA CYS A 39 -12.20 -7.55 25.03
C CYS A 39 -11.03 -8.32 24.42
N LEU A 40 -10.00 -7.60 23.96
CA LEU A 40 -8.78 -8.20 23.40
C LEU A 40 -7.85 -8.70 24.52
N ASN A 41 -7.67 -7.90 25.57
CA ASN A 41 -6.83 -8.25 26.71
C ASN A 41 -7.37 -7.61 27.98
N ALA A 42 -7.93 -8.42 28.87
CA ALA A 42 -8.52 -7.95 30.12
C ALA A 42 -7.49 -7.37 31.09
N GLU A 43 -6.29 -7.97 31.17
CA GLU A 43 -5.23 -7.53 32.09
C GLU A 43 -4.69 -6.15 31.71
N LYS A 44 -4.58 -5.89 30.39
CA LYS A 44 -4.09 -4.61 29.84
C LYS A 44 -5.20 -3.64 29.51
N ASN A 45 -6.47 -4.02 29.75
CA ASN A 45 -7.66 -3.26 29.43
C ASN A 45 -7.70 -2.81 27.93
N LEU A 46 -7.35 -3.73 27.03
CA LEU A 46 -7.37 -3.50 25.59
C LEU A 46 -8.69 -4.01 25.00
N TRP A 47 -9.33 -3.19 24.17
CA TRP A 47 -10.64 -3.47 23.60
C TRP A 47 -10.70 -3.05 22.13
N LEU A 48 -11.38 -3.83 21.32
CA LEU A 48 -11.94 -3.38 20.04
C LEU A 48 -13.34 -2.89 20.34
N ARG A 49 -13.53 -1.56 20.28
CA ARG A 49 -14.81 -0.91 20.61
C ARG A 49 -15.61 -0.61 19.36
N VAL A 50 -16.88 -0.99 19.37
CA VAL A 50 -17.80 -0.71 18.25
C VAL A 50 -17.90 0.79 17.95
N ALA A 51 -17.82 1.63 18.97
CA ALA A 51 -17.84 3.09 18.79
C ALA A 51 -16.65 3.64 17.99
N GLU A 52 -15.52 2.94 18.00
CA GLU A 52 -14.28 3.30 17.28
C GLU A 52 -14.15 2.51 15.98
N HIS A 53 -14.68 1.28 15.94
CA HIS A 53 -14.57 0.32 14.84
C HIS A 53 -15.95 -0.29 14.51
N PRO A 54 -16.90 0.52 14.01
CA PRO A 54 -18.29 0.08 13.79
C PRO A 54 -18.40 -1.00 12.68
N GLU A 55 -17.40 -1.15 11.84
CA GLU A 55 -17.36 -2.15 10.78
C GLU A 55 -17.42 -3.58 11.30
N VAL A 56 -17.00 -3.86 12.53
CA VAL A 56 -17.04 -5.21 13.13
C VAL A 56 -18.48 -5.71 13.30
N GLU A 57 -19.44 -4.83 13.51
CA GLU A 57 -20.87 -5.17 13.66
C GLU A 57 -21.46 -5.81 12.38
N ARG A 58 -20.83 -5.63 11.24
CA ARG A 58 -21.23 -6.29 9.98
C ARG A 58 -21.04 -7.80 10.01
N TYR A 59 -20.28 -8.30 10.97
CA TYR A 59 -19.89 -9.71 11.06
C TYR A 59 -20.50 -10.43 12.26
N VAL A 60 -21.65 -9.94 12.75
CA VAL A 60 -22.41 -10.66 13.76
C VAL A 60 -22.81 -12.03 13.23
N GLY A 61 -22.47 -13.08 13.99
CA GLY A 61 -22.68 -14.48 13.61
C GLY A 61 -21.46 -15.16 12.95
N ASP A 62 -20.41 -14.39 12.60
CA ASP A 62 -19.17 -14.94 12.04
C ASP A 62 -18.12 -15.27 13.13
N ASP A 63 -17.15 -16.06 12.75
CA ASP A 63 -15.94 -16.26 13.54
C ASP A 63 -14.92 -15.17 13.21
N LEU A 64 -14.36 -14.51 14.22
CA LEU A 64 -13.37 -13.45 14.03
C LEU A 64 -12.01 -13.91 14.54
N LEU A 65 -10.98 -13.76 13.73
CA LEU A 65 -9.59 -13.89 14.13
C LEU A 65 -9.02 -12.51 14.46
N LEU A 66 -8.43 -12.35 15.64
CA LEU A 66 -7.85 -11.10 16.14
C LEU A 66 -6.50 -11.37 16.83
N SER A 67 -5.74 -10.31 17.12
CA SER A 67 -4.66 -10.38 18.12
C SER A 67 -5.21 -10.07 19.51
N ASP A 68 -4.36 -10.23 20.54
CA ASP A 68 -4.68 -9.82 21.92
C ASP A 68 -4.56 -8.30 22.14
N GLY A 69 -4.44 -7.51 21.08
CA GLY A 69 -4.30 -6.05 21.12
C GLY A 69 -2.92 -5.55 21.55
N THR A 70 -1.96 -6.42 21.87
CA THR A 70 -0.57 -6.01 22.15
C THR A 70 0.29 -5.92 20.89
N SER A 71 -0.15 -6.55 19.82
CA SER A 71 0.48 -6.54 18.49
C SER A 71 -0.56 -6.28 17.41
N VAL A 72 -0.13 -6.03 16.19
CA VAL A 72 -0.98 -6.24 15.01
C VAL A 72 -1.30 -7.72 14.87
N LEU A 73 -2.37 -8.08 14.15
CA LEU A 73 -2.65 -9.49 13.81
C LEU A 73 -1.68 -9.99 12.72
N GLY A 74 -1.30 -9.13 11.80
CA GLY A 74 -0.50 -9.46 10.62
C GLY A 74 -1.30 -10.20 9.56
N ALA A 75 -2.62 -10.01 9.50
CA ALA A 75 -3.44 -10.47 8.38
C ALA A 75 -2.93 -9.89 7.05
N ASP A 76 -2.41 -8.70 7.11
CA ASP A 76 -1.56 -8.07 6.12
C ASP A 76 -0.07 -8.48 6.39
N ASN A 77 0.56 -9.44 5.63
CA ASN A 77 -0.02 -10.13 4.48
C ASN A 77 -0.04 -11.67 4.69
N LYS A 78 0.02 -12.16 5.94
CA LYS A 78 0.03 -13.60 6.26
C LYS A 78 -1.25 -14.31 5.84
N SER A 79 -2.37 -13.58 5.75
CA SER A 79 -3.63 -14.13 5.21
C SER A 79 -3.50 -14.51 3.74
N ALA A 80 -2.76 -13.72 2.96
CA ALA A 80 -2.46 -14.03 1.56
C ALA A 80 -1.57 -15.27 1.44
N ILE A 81 -0.51 -15.37 2.27
CA ILE A 81 0.36 -16.55 2.30
C ILE A 81 -0.46 -17.80 2.58
N ALA A 82 -1.29 -17.78 3.62
CA ALA A 82 -2.14 -18.91 4.00
C ALA A 82 -3.16 -19.24 2.88
N ASN A 83 -3.72 -18.24 2.23
CA ASN A 83 -4.64 -18.39 1.11
C ASN A 83 -3.95 -19.08 -0.08
N ILE A 84 -2.83 -18.55 -0.54
CA ILE A 84 -2.06 -19.09 -1.67
C ILE A 84 -1.64 -20.55 -1.39
N MET A 85 -1.09 -20.83 -0.21
CA MET A 85 -0.65 -22.18 0.17
C MET A 85 -1.82 -23.16 0.24
N THR A 86 -2.97 -22.72 0.78
CA THR A 86 -4.18 -23.54 0.83
C THR A 86 -4.74 -23.79 -0.58
N ALA A 87 -4.74 -22.77 -1.45
CA ALA A 87 -5.17 -22.94 -2.84
C ALA A 87 -4.29 -23.93 -3.59
N LEU A 88 -2.96 -23.84 -3.46
CA LEU A 88 -2.02 -24.77 -4.06
C LEU A 88 -2.25 -26.21 -3.57
N HIS A 89 -2.46 -26.39 -2.26
CA HIS A 89 -2.77 -27.70 -1.68
C HIS A 89 -4.05 -28.30 -2.30
N ILE A 90 -5.12 -27.52 -2.36
CA ILE A 90 -6.41 -27.95 -2.95
C ILE A 90 -6.25 -28.30 -4.44
N ILE A 91 -5.53 -27.47 -5.21
CA ILE A 91 -5.30 -27.70 -6.65
C ILE A 91 -4.59 -29.03 -6.87
N VAL A 92 -3.56 -29.32 -6.09
CA VAL A 92 -2.78 -30.57 -6.19
C VAL A 92 -3.61 -31.77 -5.74
N GLU A 93 -4.26 -31.71 -4.58
CA GLU A 93 -5.03 -32.82 -4.00
C GLU A 93 -6.25 -33.19 -4.87
N GLU A 94 -6.95 -32.19 -5.40
CA GLU A 94 -8.16 -32.42 -6.20
C GLU A 94 -7.87 -32.55 -7.70
N GLY A 95 -6.62 -32.32 -8.15
CA GLY A 95 -6.25 -32.39 -9.55
C GLY A 95 -6.98 -31.35 -10.42
N ARG A 96 -7.19 -30.16 -9.88
CA ARG A 96 -7.91 -29.09 -10.60
C ARG A 96 -7.13 -28.63 -11.85
N PRO A 97 -7.83 -28.27 -12.94
CA PRO A 97 -7.20 -27.73 -14.13
C PRO A 97 -6.42 -26.45 -13.82
N HIS A 98 -5.16 -26.40 -14.21
CA HIS A 98 -4.31 -25.21 -14.05
C HIS A 98 -3.26 -25.11 -15.16
N GLY A 99 -2.78 -23.91 -15.44
CA GLY A 99 -1.56 -23.63 -16.20
C GLY A 99 -0.33 -23.64 -15.29
N ASP A 100 0.76 -23.01 -15.73
CA ASP A 100 1.92 -22.78 -14.85
C ASP A 100 1.55 -21.75 -13.77
N ILE A 101 1.84 -22.07 -12.52
CA ILE A 101 1.61 -21.21 -11.37
C ILE A 101 2.98 -20.83 -10.78
N TYR A 102 3.20 -19.54 -10.62
CA TYR A 102 4.39 -18.98 -9.99
C TYR A 102 3.99 -18.30 -8.68
N VAL A 103 4.74 -18.56 -7.63
CA VAL A 103 4.51 -17.93 -6.31
C VAL A 103 5.79 -17.31 -5.81
N ALA A 104 5.71 -16.06 -5.37
CA ALA A 104 6.76 -15.35 -4.70
C ALA A 104 6.32 -14.94 -3.30
N PHE A 105 7.06 -15.36 -2.29
CA PHE A 105 6.96 -14.85 -0.93
C PHE A 105 8.19 -13.97 -0.67
N VAL A 106 7.97 -12.67 -0.56
CA VAL A 106 9.03 -11.66 -0.53
C VAL A 106 9.23 -11.12 0.87
N PRO A 107 10.48 -11.10 1.39
CA PRO A 107 10.76 -10.44 2.68
C PRO A 107 10.86 -8.93 2.51
N ASP A 108 11.35 -8.50 1.33
CA ASP A 108 11.53 -7.12 0.90
C ASP A 108 11.44 -7.08 -0.63
N GLU A 109 10.89 -6.06 -1.17
CA GLU A 109 10.27 -5.78 -2.45
C GLU A 109 11.21 -5.82 -3.70
N GLU A 110 11.82 -6.96 -4.12
CA GLU A 110 12.48 -6.99 -5.44
C GLU A 110 12.53 -8.37 -6.12
N ILE A 111 11.46 -8.81 -6.83
CA ILE A 111 11.56 -10.02 -7.68
C ILE A 111 10.80 -9.82 -9.01
N GLY A 112 11.52 -10.08 -10.14
CA GLY A 112 10.90 -10.28 -11.44
C GLY A 112 10.34 -11.71 -11.57
N LEU A 113 9.06 -11.85 -11.89
CA LEU A 113 8.42 -13.14 -12.14
C LEU A 113 8.30 -13.38 -13.66
N PRO A 114 8.58 -14.59 -14.18
CA PRO A 114 8.41 -14.92 -15.61
C PRO A 114 6.94 -15.30 -15.91
N VAL A 115 6.01 -14.37 -15.68
CA VAL A 115 4.56 -14.57 -15.82
C VAL A 115 3.94 -13.56 -16.77
N ASP A 116 2.76 -13.86 -17.33
CA ASP A 116 2.02 -12.97 -18.20
C ASP A 116 1.33 -11.85 -17.41
N PHE A 117 0.86 -12.15 -16.21
CA PHE A 117 0.32 -11.24 -15.18
C PHE A 117 0.40 -11.91 -13.81
N ALA A 118 0.28 -11.11 -12.77
CA ALA A 118 0.26 -11.61 -11.39
C ALA A 118 -0.91 -10.99 -10.61
N TYR A 119 -1.12 -11.47 -9.41
CA TYR A 119 -2.04 -10.89 -8.43
C TYR A 119 -1.36 -10.80 -7.08
N THR A 120 -1.69 -9.76 -6.33
CA THR A 120 -1.45 -9.71 -4.88
C THR A 120 -2.77 -9.80 -4.13
N ILE A 121 -2.77 -10.41 -2.95
CA ILE A 121 -3.93 -10.49 -2.07
C ILE A 121 -3.64 -9.53 -0.92
N ASP A 122 -3.81 -8.22 -1.20
CA ASP A 122 -3.31 -7.15 -0.35
C ASP A 122 -4.26 -5.94 -0.30
N SER A 123 -5.55 -6.16 -0.59
CA SER A 123 -6.61 -5.20 -0.31
C SER A 123 -7.40 -5.62 0.93
N CYS A 124 -8.17 -4.70 1.50
CA CYS A 124 -8.84 -4.90 2.76
C CYS A 124 -10.17 -5.66 2.63
N GLU A 125 -11.24 -4.93 2.43
CA GLU A 125 -12.62 -5.43 2.57
C GLU A 125 -13.02 -6.40 1.47
N LEU A 126 -13.92 -7.30 1.81
CA LEU A 126 -14.55 -8.23 0.87
C LEU A 126 -15.05 -7.50 -0.38
N GLY A 127 -14.58 -7.97 -1.54
CA GLY A 127 -14.95 -7.49 -2.87
C GLY A 127 -14.06 -6.38 -3.43
N GLU A 128 -13.10 -5.88 -2.68
CA GLU A 128 -12.19 -4.86 -3.18
C GLU A 128 -11.25 -5.41 -4.24
N ILE A 129 -11.12 -4.66 -5.34
CA ILE A 129 -10.07 -4.81 -6.34
C ILE A 129 -9.34 -3.49 -6.49
N VAL A 130 -8.00 -3.54 -6.55
CA VAL A 130 -7.15 -2.38 -6.70
C VAL A 130 -6.23 -2.57 -7.89
N TRP A 131 -6.49 -1.81 -8.93
CA TRP A 131 -5.64 -1.70 -10.12
C TRP A 131 -5.29 -0.26 -10.44
N GLN A 132 -5.68 0.67 -9.54
CA GLN A 132 -5.31 2.08 -9.56
C GLN A 132 -4.63 2.41 -8.24
N THR A 133 -3.33 2.68 -8.30
CA THR A 133 -2.50 3.07 -7.16
C THR A 133 -1.86 4.42 -7.43
N PHE A 134 -1.18 5.02 -6.46
CA PHE A 134 -0.40 6.21 -6.73
C PHE A 134 0.85 5.92 -7.57
N ASN A 135 1.28 6.88 -8.39
CA ASN A 135 2.68 7.11 -8.67
C ASN A 135 3.31 7.76 -7.44
N ALA A 136 4.44 7.27 -7.01
CA ALA A 136 5.04 7.63 -5.74
C ALA A 136 6.50 8.00 -5.86
N GLY A 137 6.89 9.05 -5.16
CA GLY A 137 8.28 9.46 -5.04
C GLY A 137 8.57 10.09 -3.69
N SER A 138 9.86 10.18 -3.40
CA SER A 138 10.42 10.90 -2.25
C SER A 138 11.31 12.03 -2.76
N ALA A 139 11.33 13.13 -2.04
CA ALA A 139 12.27 14.20 -2.35
C ALA A 139 12.90 14.75 -1.08
N TRP A 140 14.14 15.21 -1.21
CA TRP A 140 14.90 15.84 -0.13
C TRP A 140 15.50 17.14 -0.63
N VAL A 141 15.28 18.20 0.14
CA VAL A 141 15.91 19.50 -0.07
C VAL A 141 16.92 19.72 1.01
N ASP A 142 18.20 19.59 0.67
CA ASP A 142 19.33 19.83 1.56
C ASP A 142 19.82 21.26 1.41
N ILE A 143 19.76 22.03 2.49
CA ILE A 143 20.12 23.44 2.53
C ILE A 143 21.32 23.61 3.46
N GLN A 144 22.42 24.09 2.93
CA GLN A 144 23.57 24.51 3.72
C GLN A 144 23.60 26.04 3.80
N GLY A 145 23.54 26.57 5.01
CA GLY A 145 23.65 27.98 5.31
C GLY A 145 25.10 28.44 5.63
N ILE A 146 25.20 29.59 6.22
CA ILE A 146 26.46 30.15 6.69
C ILE A 146 26.29 30.52 8.16
N THR A 147 27.12 29.95 9.03
CA THR A 147 27.11 30.25 10.45
C THR A 147 27.97 31.50 10.75
N ALA A 148 27.54 32.29 11.70
CA ALA A 148 28.29 33.40 12.24
C ALA A 148 27.94 33.61 13.72
N HIS A 149 28.86 34.16 14.50
CA HIS A 149 28.56 34.50 15.88
C HIS A 149 27.51 35.64 15.94
N PRO A 150 26.49 35.58 16.79
CA PRO A 150 25.43 36.59 16.84
C PRO A 150 25.94 38.03 16.96
N MET A 151 27.06 38.23 17.64
CA MET A 151 27.67 39.55 17.82
C MET A 151 28.11 40.20 16.48
N SER A 152 28.42 39.41 15.44
CA SER A 152 28.92 39.87 14.14
C SER A 152 28.18 39.29 12.94
N SER A 153 26.93 38.81 13.15
CA SER A 153 26.17 38.05 12.16
C SER A 153 25.52 38.88 11.05
N LYS A 154 25.38 40.19 11.24
CA LYS A 154 24.74 41.08 10.25
C LYS A 154 25.47 41.00 8.90
N GLY A 155 24.71 40.62 7.85
CA GLY A 155 25.24 40.45 6.50
C GLY A 155 26.11 39.20 6.28
N GLN A 156 26.43 38.43 7.34
CA GLN A 156 27.25 37.23 7.28
C GLN A 156 26.42 35.94 7.44
N LEU A 157 25.61 35.89 8.51
CA LEU A 157 24.77 34.72 8.79
C LEU A 157 23.75 34.46 7.67
N LEU A 158 23.64 33.21 7.25
CA LEU A 158 22.53 32.72 6.41
C LEU A 158 21.92 31.52 7.12
N ASN A 159 20.72 31.71 7.66
CA ASN A 159 20.03 30.68 8.42
C ASN A 159 19.32 29.69 7.46
N PRO A 160 19.76 28.43 7.38
CA PRO A 160 19.12 27.44 6.45
C PRO A 160 17.70 27.04 6.85
N ILE A 161 17.34 27.23 8.14
CA ILE A 161 15.96 26.95 8.59
C ILE A 161 14.98 27.96 7.99
N LEU A 162 15.37 29.24 7.87
CA LEU A 162 14.53 30.25 7.23
C LEU A 162 14.40 30.02 5.72
N VAL A 163 15.45 29.52 5.07
CA VAL A 163 15.38 29.11 3.66
C VAL A 163 14.43 27.91 3.50
N ALA A 164 14.47 26.94 4.42
CA ALA A 164 13.54 25.81 4.45
C ALA A 164 12.10 26.27 4.71
N HIS A 165 11.87 27.25 5.58
CA HIS A 165 10.56 27.85 5.79
C HIS A 165 10.02 28.47 4.49
N ASP A 166 10.84 29.23 3.78
CA ASP A 166 10.44 29.84 2.51
C ASP A 166 10.12 28.77 1.44
N PHE A 167 10.92 27.68 1.39
CA PHE A 167 10.61 26.52 0.54
C PHE A 167 9.21 25.96 0.83
N ILE A 168 8.93 25.66 2.10
CA ILE A 168 7.63 25.12 2.53
C ILE A 168 6.50 26.10 2.25
N GLY A 169 6.75 27.42 2.45
CA GLY A 169 5.78 28.48 2.20
C GLY A 169 5.39 28.66 0.71
N MET A 170 6.20 28.14 -0.23
CA MET A 170 5.90 28.14 -1.67
C MET A 170 5.11 26.92 -2.13
N LEU A 171 4.93 25.91 -1.28
CA LEU A 171 4.10 24.74 -1.57
C LEU A 171 2.61 25.08 -1.35
N ASP A 172 1.76 24.54 -2.18
CA ASP A 172 0.31 24.69 -2.05
C ASP A 172 -0.23 23.81 -0.91
N ARG A 173 -0.72 24.45 0.14
CA ARG A 173 -1.32 23.77 1.30
C ARG A 173 -2.61 23.02 0.96
N GLY A 174 -3.31 23.41 -0.11
CA GLY A 174 -4.48 22.69 -0.60
C GLY A 174 -4.13 21.34 -1.25
N GLN A 175 -2.85 21.09 -1.53
CA GLN A 175 -2.35 19.83 -2.11
C GLN A 175 -1.55 19.00 -1.12
N THR A 176 -2.00 18.93 0.13
CA THR A 176 -1.41 18.09 1.18
C THR A 176 -2.37 16.93 1.52
N PRO A 177 -1.92 15.85 2.18
CA PRO A 177 -2.78 14.70 2.49
C PRO A 177 -4.06 15.06 3.25
N GLU A 178 -3.99 16.04 4.16
CA GLU A 178 -5.11 16.49 4.96
C GLU A 178 -6.19 17.28 4.20
N PHE A 179 -5.89 17.70 2.96
CA PHE A 179 -6.80 18.47 2.10
C PHE A 179 -7.15 17.76 0.78
N THR A 180 -6.72 16.51 0.61
CA THR A 180 -6.94 15.73 -0.60
C THR A 180 -7.58 14.39 -0.32
N GLU A 181 -8.44 13.92 -1.21
CA GLU A 181 -9.13 12.64 -1.10
C GLU A 181 -9.13 11.86 -2.43
N LYS A 182 -9.57 10.61 -2.38
CA LYS A 182 -9.78 9.75 -3.57
C LYS A 182 -8.56 9.73 -4.49
N THR A 183 -8.71 10.18 -5.74
CA THR A 183 -7.65 10.18 -6.76
C THR A 183 -6.83 11.47 -6.78
N GLU A 184 -7.08 12.40 -5.87
CA GLU A 184 -6.31 13.64 -5.75
C GLU A 184 -4.90 13.35 -5.20
N GLY A 185 -3.90 13.83 -5.93
CA GLY A 185 -2.51 13.71 -5.50
C GLY A 185 -2.10 14.77 -4.49
N PHE A 186 -0.95 14.56 -3.85
CA PHE A 186 -0.44 15.48 -2.85
C PHE A 186 1.09 15.62 -2.87
N VAL A 187 1.57 16.68 -2.24
CA VAL A 187 2.95 16.87 -1.80
C VAL A 187 2.96 17.01 -0.29
N TRP A 188 3.53 16.05 0.39
CA TRP A 188 3.55 16.00 1.84
C TRP A 188 4.95 16.30 2.37
N VAL A 189 5.11 17.42 3.09
CA VAL A 189 6.31 17.66 3.90
C VAL A 189 6.22 16.77 5.13
N ASN A 190 6.88 15.62 5.07
CA ASN A 190 6.80 14.61 6.14
C ASN A 190 7.96 14.67 7.13
N GLY A 191 8.91 15.59 6.92
CA GLY A 191 10.00 15.79 7.86
C GLY A 191 10.77 17.10 7.62
N ILE A 192 11.23 17.70 8.71
CA ILE A 192 12.20 18.79 8.70
C ILE A 192 13.21 18.55 9.82
N GLN A 193 14.48 18.59 9.47
CA GLN A 193 15.57 18.46 10.42
C GLN A 193 16.61 19.54 10.15
N GLY A 194 16.89 20.38 11.12
CA GLY A 194 17.77 21.50 10.88
C GLY A 194 18.45 22.07 12.10
N GLY A 195 19.50 22.85 11.84
CA GLY A 195 20.28 23.59 12.81
C GLY A 195 20.93 24.78 12.15
N PRO A 196 21.86 25.47 12.84
CA PRO A 196 22.46 26.74 12.36
C PRO A 196 23.24 26.61 11.03
N ALA A 197 23.76 25.41 10.72
CA ALA A 197 24.63 25.20 9.56
C ALA A 197 23.90 24.53 8.40
N LYS A 198 22.93 23.62 8.67
CA LYS A 198 22.26 22.81 7.68
C LYS A 198 20.78 22.61 8.04
N CYS A 199 19.94 22.45 7.02
CA CYS A 199 18.55 22.02 7.17
C CYS A 199 18.19 21.07 6.03
N ARG A 200 17.49 19.98 6.35
CA ARG A 200 16.89 19.06 5.37
C ARG A 200 15.38 19.11 5.50
N VAL A 201 14.71 19.25 4.36
CA VAL A 201 13.26 19.05 4.25
C VAL A 201 13.02 17.76 3.47
N SER A 202 12.20 16.88 4.02
CA SER A 202 11.82 15.60 3.39
C SER A 202 10.37 15.68 2.91
N LEU A 203 10.13 15.18 1.71
CA LEU A 203 8.82 15.23 1.07
C LEU A 203 8.43 13.85 0.53
N LYS A 204 7.13 13.58 0.52
CA LYS A 204 6.50 12.50 -0.23
C LYS A 204 5.61 13.08 -1.31
N LEU A 205 5.75 12.58 -2.54
CA LEU A 205 4.95 12.97 -3.69
C LEU A 205 4.06 11.80 -4.08
N ARG A 206 2.77 12.07 -4.31
CA ARG A 206 1.80 11.07 -4.73
C ARG A 206 0.84 11.65 -5.74
N ASP A 207 0.53 10.91 -6.80
CA ASP A 207 -0.59 11.19 -7.71
C ASP A 207 -0.99 9.94 -8.49
N HIS A 208 -2.28 9.73 -8.73
CA HIS A 208 -2.75 8.66 -9.62
C HIS A 208 -2.39 8.93 -11.08
N SER A 209 -2.34 10.19 -11.50
CA SER A 209 -1.93 10.57 -12.86
C SER A 209 -0.43 10.73 -12.94
N LEU A 210 0.23 9.96 -13.81
CA LEU A 210 1.66 10.10 -14.08
C LEU A 210 1.99 11.54 -14.53
N LYS A 211 1.13 12.15 -15.37
CA LYS A 211 1.33 13.53 -15.80
C LYS A 211 1.35 14.51 -14.62
N ARG A 212 0.35 14.45 -13.73
CA ARG A 212 0.30 15.33 -12.55
C ARG A 212 1.41 15.04 -11.55
N TYR A 213 1.85 13.79 -11.46
CA TYR A 213 3.00 13.41 -10.66
C TYR A 213 4.29 14.08 -11.17
N GLU A 214 4.54 14.08 -12.49
CA GLU A 214 5.67 14.76 -13.11
C GLU A 214 5.56 16.30 -12.98
N GLU A 215 4.35 16.86 -13.07
CA GLU A 215 4.11 18.28 -12.81
C GLU A 215 4.50 18.67 -11.37
N LYS A 216 4.20 17.83 -10.36
CA LYS A 216 4.65 18.04 -8.96
C LYS A 216 6.16 18.04 -8.84
N LYS A 217 6.86 17.11 -9.47
CA LYS A 217 8.34 17.06 -9.51
C LYS A 217 8.90 18.33 -10.16
N THR A 218 8.28 18.79 -11.24
CA THR A 218 8.66 20.02 -11.95
C THR A 218 8.46 21.26 -11.08
N LEU A 219 7.35 21.36 -10.36
CA LEU A 219 7.09 22.44 -9.40
C LEU A 219 8.17 22.51 -8.32
N ILE A 220 8.53 21.39 -7.72
CA ILE A 220 9.57 21.35 -6.68
C ILE A 220 10.91 21.83 -7.23
N ARG A 221 11.29 21.41 -8.44
CA ARG A 221 12.52 21.89 -9.10
C ARG A 221 12.48 23.41 -9.28
N ALA A 222 11.37 23.95 -9.80
CA ALA A 222 11.20 25.37 -10.00
C ALA A 222 11.28 26.19 -8.70
N ILE A 223 10.68 25.69 -7.61
CA ILE A 223 10.78 26.32 -6.30
C ILE A 223 12.24 26.36 -5.81
N VAL A 224 12.97 25.25 -5.93
CA VAL A 224 14.39 25.17 -5.54
C VAL A 224 15.23 26.15 -6.37
N ASP A 225 14.98 26.26 -7.68
CA ASP A 225 15.70 27.19 -8.54
C ASP A 225 15.41 28.65 -8.17
N CYS A 226 14.15 28.98 -7.85
CA CYS A 226 13.78 30.29 -7.31
C CYS A 226 14.54 30.61 -6.02
N LEU A 227 14.64 29.64 -5.12
CA LEU A 227 15.39 29.83 -3.85
C LEU A 227 16.89 29.97 -4.07
N ARG A 228 17.49 29.31 -5.03
CA ARG A 228 18.89 29.48 -5.42
C ARG A 228 19.17 30.92 -5.90
N VAL A 229 18.24 31.50 -6.63
CA VAL A 229 18.33 32.92 -7.05
C VAL A 229 18.16 33.86 -5.85
N ARG A 230 17.16 33.59 -4.99
CA ARG A 230 16.87 34.41 -3.80
C ARG A 230 17.99 34.36 -2.75
N TYR A 231 18.63 33.19 -2.61
CA TYR A 231 19.67 32.91 -1.62
C TYR A 231 20.99 32.46 -2.29
N PRO A 232 21.65 33.29 -3.07
CA PRO A 232 22.81 32.89 -3.89
C PRO A 232 24.03 32.41 -3.06
N ARG A 233 24.03 32.67 -1.75
CA ARG A 233 25.07 32.20 -0.84
C ARG A 233 24.74 30.87 -0.18
N ALA A 234 23.50 30.41 -0.25
CA ALA A 234 23.09 29.08 0.21
C ALA A 234 23.52 28.00 -0.79
N LYS A 235 23.91 26.82 -0.30
CA LYS A 235 24.01 25.63 -1.16
C LYS A 235 22.71 24.84 -0.98
N ILE A 236 21.92 24.75 -2.05
CA ILE A 236 20.63 24.07 -2.03
C ILE A 236 20.71 22.91 -3.02
N ASN A 237 20.63 21.69 -2.51
CA ASN A 237 20.59 20.45 -3.29
C ASN A 237 19.19 19.84 -3.24
N LEU A 238 18.72 19.37 -4.37
CA LEU A 238 17.45 18.64 -4.50
C LEU A 238 17.75 17.24 -5.00
N THR A 239 17.27 16.25 -4.28
CA THR A 239 17.20 14.84 -4.72
C THR A 239 15.75 14.45 -4.85
N ILE A 240 15.38 13.79 -5.94
CA ILE A 240 14.05 13.23 -6.16
C ILE A 240 14.26 11.77 -6.61
N GLU A 241 13.59 10.84 -5.95
CA GLU A 241 13.64 9.41 -6.24
C GLU A 241 12.22 8.90 -6.45
N ASP A 242 12.00 8.18 -7.55
CA ASP A 242 10.76 7.47 -7.80
C ASP A 242 10.79 6.16 -6.98
N VAL A 243 9.66 5.82 -6.35
CA VAL A 243 9.56 4.64 -5.48
C VAL A 243 8.78 3.52 -6.19
N TYR A 244 7.58 3.83 -6.68
CA TYR A 244 6.77 2.91 -7.48
C TYR A 244 5.83 3.69 -8.40
N GLY A 245 5.29 3.00 -9.43
CA GLY A 245 4.31 3.55 -10.37
C GLY A 245 2.88 3.11 -10.06
N ASN A 246 1.92 3.75 -10.73
CA ASN A 246 0.53 3.33 -10.71
C ASN A 246 0.38 2.03 -11.50
N ILE A 247 -0.27 1.01 -10.93
CA ILE A 247 -0.60 -0.24 -11.64
C ILE A 247 -1.34 0.07 -12.95
N ALA A 248 -2.26 1.05 -12.93
CA ALA A 248 -3.03 1.43 -14.12
C ALA A 248 -2.15 1.90 -15.29
N ASP A 249 -0.98 2.47 -15.04
CA ASP A 249 -0.07 2.92 -16.11
C ASP A 249 0.58 1.73 -16.86
N ALA A 250 0.60 0.54 -16.25
CA ALA A 250 1.06 -0.71 -16.87
C ALA A 250 -0.07 -1.46 -17.60
N ILE A 251 -1.35 -1.11 -17.36
CA ILE A 251 -2.48 -1.76 -18.00
C ILE A 251 -2.67 -1.21 -19.41
N LYS A 252 -2.68 -2.11 -20.40
CA LYS A 252 -2.89 -1.82 -21.81
C LYS A 252 -3.99 -2.74 -22.35
N PRO A 253 -4.59 -2.43 -23.52
CA PRO A 253 -5.63 -3.28 -24.10
C PRO A 253 -5.23 -4.77 -24.23
N GLU A 254 -3.96 -5.03 -24.55
CA GLU A 254 -3.42 -6.38 -24.74
C GLU A 254 -3.22 -7.18 -23.46
N ASN A 255 -3.16 -6.53 -22.29
CA ASN A 255 -2.94 -7.19 -20.99
C ASN A 255 -4.03 -6.91 -19.95
N SER A 256 -5.12 -6.21 -20.31
CA SER A 256 -6.23 -5.90 -19.40
C SER A 256 -7.04 -7.14 -18.97
N ALA A 257 -6.87 -8.26 -19.64
CA ALA A 257 -7.58 -9.51 -19.36
C ALA A 257 -7.44 -9.99 -17.90
N CYS A 258 -6.34 -9.63 -17.22
CA CYS A 258 -6.16 -9.95 -15.79
C CYS A 258 -7.23 -9.31 -14.90
N ILE A 259 -7.66 -8.07 -15.20
CA ILE A 259 -8.69 -7.36 -14.44
C ILE A 259 -10.08 -7.98 -14.73
N ASP A 260 -10.37 -8.27 -15.99
CA ASP A 260 -11.63 -8.87 -16.38
C ASP A 260 -11.78 -10.28 -15.80
N MET A 261 -10.67 -11.04 -15.77
CA MET A 261 -10.62 -12.35 -15.14
C MET A 261 -10.89 -12.28 -13.63
N LEU A 262 -10.28 -11.29 -12.94
CA LEU A 262 -10.52 -11.07 -11.52
C LEU A 262 -11.98 -10.72 -11.22
N ARG A 263 -12.58 -9.81 -12.00
CA ARG A 263 -14.01 -9.48 -11.89
C ARG A 263 -14.90 -10.70 -12.15
N ARG A 264 -14.57 -11.48 -13.16
CA ARG A 264 -15.31 -12.71 -13.49
C ARG A 264 -15.21 -13.75 -12.39
N ALA A 265 -14.03 -13.94 -11.79
CA ALA A 265 -13.85 -14.83 -10.64
C ALA A 265 -14.73 -14.43 -9.46
N MET A 266 -14.75 -13.14 -9.13
CA MET A 266 -15.60 -12.62 -8.06
C MET A 266 -17.09 -12.79 -8.35
N GLU A 267 -17.51 -12.52 -9.58
CA GLU A 267 -18.91 -12.70 -10.00
C GLU A 267 -19.37 -14.17 -9.85
N ILE A 268 -18.55 -15.13 -10.28
CA ILE A 268 -18.85 -16.57 -10.15
C ILE A 268 -18.95 -16.95 -8.66
N GLU A 269 -18.09 -16.41 -7.82
CA GLU A 269 -18.09 -16.68 -6.38
C GLU A 269 -19.12 -15.82 -5.60
N HIS A 270 -20.02 -15.10 -6.32
CA HIS A 270 -21.04 -14.22 -5.73
C HIS A 270 -20.46 -13.15 -4.79
N VAL A 271 -19.34 -12.57 -5.17
CA VAL A 271 -18.69 -11.45 -4.48
C VAL A 271 -18.97 -10.16 -5.26
N THR A 272 -19.59 -9.20 -4.62
CA THR A 272 -19.82 -7.88 -5.24
C THR A 272 -18.51 -7.12 -5.39
N VAL A 273 -18.16 -6.77 -6.62
CA VAL A 273 -16.93 -6.03 -6.93
C VAL A 273 -17.02 -4.59 -6.43
N LYS A 274 -15.94 -4.16 -5.79
CA LYS A 274 -15.71 -2.77 -5.36
C LYS A 274 -14.38 -2.30 -5.97
N ASP A 275 -14.44 -1.47 -6.99
CA ASP A 275 -13.23 -0.85 -7.56
C ASP A 275 -12.72 0.25 -6.62
N ILE A 276 -11.50 0.09 -6.10
CA ILE A 276 -10.88 1.03 -5.18
C ILE A 276 -9.66 1.68 -5.84
N ALA A 277 -9.60 3.01 -5.83
CA ALA A 277 -8.39 3.75 -6.14
C ALA A 277 -7.58 3.91 -4.83
N MET A 278 -6.53 3.12 -4.68
CA MET A 278 -5.71 3.09 -3.46
C MET A 278 -4.81 4.32 -3.37
N ARG A 279 -4.83 5.00 -2.23
CA ARG A 279 -3.96 6.17 -1.94
C ARG A 279 -2.58 5.74 -1.41
N GLY A 280 -2.09 4.62 -1.86
CA GLY A 280 -0.80 4.02 -1.54
C GLY A 280 -0.28 3.22 -2.72
N GLY A 281 0.63 2.32 -2.45
CA GLY A 281 1.12 1.29 -3.37
C GLY A 281 1.23 -0.03 -2.62
N THR A 282 1.40 -1.09 -3.38
CA THR A 282 1.61 -2.45 -2.94
C THR A 282 2.76 -3.05 -3.75
N ASP A 283 3.19 -4.25 -3.43
CA ASP A 283 4.13 -5.01 -4.27
C ASP A 283 3.67 -5.06 -5.74
N GLY A 284 2.34 -5.14 -5.96
CA GLY A 284 1.75 -5.07 -7.28
C GLY A 284 2.07 -3.79 -8.04
N SER A 285 2.23 -2.66 -7.35
CA SER A 285 2.63 -1.39 -7.97
C SER A 285 4.07 -1.45 -8.51
N PHE A 286 4.98 -2.04 -7.73
CA PHE A 286 6.37 -2.22 -8.16
C PHE A 286 6.48 -3.23 -9.31
N ILE A 287 5.88 -4.41 -9.16
CA ILE A 287 5.90 -5.47 -10.18
C ILE A 287 5.31 -4.95 -11.50
N SER A 288 4.25 -4.13 -11.43
CA SER A 288 3.64 -3.53 -12.63
C SER A 288 4.58 -2.59 -13.37
N THR A 289 5.49 -1.88 -12.68
CA THR A 289 6.51 -1.04 -13.33
C THR A 289 7.52 -1.87 -14.13
N GLN A 290 7.68 -3.16 -13.81
CA GLN A 290 8.52 -4.10 -14.55
C GLN A 290 7.80 -4.70 -15.78
N GLY A 291 6.58 -4.24 -16.08
CA GLY A 291 5.80 -4.67 -17.24
C GLY A 291 4.89 -5.87 -17.00
N ILE A 292 4.75 -6.33 -15.77
CA ILE A 292 3.84 -7.42 -15.38
C ILE A 292 2.63 -6.83 -14.66
N PRO A 293 1.45 -6.72 -15.30
CA PRO A 293 0.25 -6.19 -14.64
C PRO A 293 -0.09 -7.00 -13.40
N THR A 294 -0.14 -6.34 -12.25
CA THR A 294 -0.34 -7.03 -10.97
C THR A 294 -1.40 -6.31 -10.13
N PRO A 295 -2.70 -6.48 -10.48
CA PRO A 295 -3.78 -5.94 -9.65
C PRO A 295 -3.87 -6.69 -8.32
N ASN A 296 -4.38 -5.97 -7.30
CA ASN A 296 -4.66 -6.54 -5.99
C ASN A 296 -6.13 -6.89 -5.84
N TYR A 297 -6.42 -7.88 -4.98
CA TYR A 297 -7.76 -8.12 -4.49
C TYR A 297 -7.76 -8.36 -2.97
N PHE A 298 -8.95 -8.44 -2.40
CA PHE A 298 -9.19 -8.41 -0.97
C PHE A 298 -8.62 -9.64 -0.21
N THR A 299 -8.08 -9.38 0.97
CA THR A 299 -7.85 -10.39 2.02
C THR A 299 -9.16 -10.70 2.73
N GLY A 300 -9.99 -9.71 2.92
CA GLY A 300 -11.20 -9.71 3.74
C GLY A 300 -10.98 -9.20 5.15
N ALA A 301 -9.77 -8.77 5.50
CA ALA A 301 -9.45 -8.23 6.81
C ALA A 301 -9.75 -6.73 6.91
N HIS A 302 -9.73 -6.22 8.11
CA HIS A 302 -10.01 -4.83 8.46
C HIS A 302 -8.96 -4.28 9.42
N ASN A 303 -8.84 -2.95 9.46
CA ASN A 303 -7.99 -2.21 10.40
C ASN A 303 -6.52 -2.59 10.34
N PHE A 304 -5.98 -2.76 9.13
CA PHE A 304 -4.57 -3.01 8.89
C PHE A 304 -3.68 -2.04 9.66
N HIS A 305 -2.51 -2.48 10.09
CA HIS A 305 -1.53 -1.69 10.84
C HIS A 305 -2.03 -1.23 12.23
N SER A 306 -3.05 -1.88 12.77
CA SER A 306 -3.68 -1.55 14.05
C SER A 306 -3.70 -2.74 15.01
N ALA A 307 -3.69 -2.45 16.30
CA ALA A 307 -3.96 -3.44 17.35
C ALA A 307 -5.39 -3.99 17.31
N CYS A 308 -6.28 -3.32 16.59
CA CYS A 308 -7.66 -3.72 16.35
C CYS A 308 -7.86 -4.39 14.97
N GLU A 309 -6.80 -4.90 14.35
CA GLU A 309 -6.86 -5.67 13.12
C GLU A 309 -7.64 -6.97 13.34
N PHE A 310 -8.59 -7.25 12.45
CA PHE A 310 -9.39 -8.46 12.51
C PHE A 310 -9.70 -9.05 11.14
N MET A 311 -9.91 -10.36 11.08
CA MET A 311 -10.21 -11.14 9.89
C MET A 311 -11.50 -11.93 10.09
N PRO A 312 -12.59 -11.58 9.40
CA PRO A 312 -13.78 -12.44 9.31
C PRO A 312 -13.47 -13.69 8.49
N MET A 313 -13.76 -14.86 9.04
CA MET A 313 -13.47 -16.13 8.38
C MET A 313 -14.29 -16.32 7.09
N SER A 314 -15.54 -15.84 7.06
CA SER A 314 -16.36 -15.87 5.86
C SER A 314 -15.73 -15.08 4.70
N SER A 315 -15.19 -13.90 4.99
CA SER A 315 -14.51 -13.06 4.00
C SER A 315 -13.21 -13.70 3.49
N TRP A 316 -12.42 -14.29 4.40
CA TRP A 316 -11.20 -14.99 4.02
C TRP A 316 -11.48 -16.23 3.15
N LEU A 317 -12.52 -17.03 3.48
CA LEU A 317 -12.94 -18.17 2.65
C LEU A 317 -13.40 -17.72 1.25
N LYS A 318 -14.02 -16.53 1.12
CA LYS A 318 -14.34 -15.95 -0.18
C LYS A 318 -13.09 -15.54 -0.96
N SER A 319 -12.07 -15.00 -0.30
CA SER A 319 -10.78 -14.71 -0.93
C SER A 319 -10.13 -15.99 -1.48
N LEU A 320 -10.13 -17.09 -0.71
CA LEU A 320 -9.65 -18.40 -1.16
C LEU A 320 -10.45 -18.92 -2.37
N ALA A 321 -11.77 -18.80 -2.36
CA ALA A 321 -12.62 -19.22 -3.47
C ALA A 321 -12.30 -18.44 -4.76
N VAL A 322 -12.11 -17.13 -4.66
CA VAL A 322 -11.69 -16.28 -5.79
C VAL A 322 -10.30 -16.68 -6.30
N THR A 323 -9.35 -16.98 -5.40
CA THR A 323 -8.00 -17.46 -5.78
C THR A 323 -8.09 -18.75 -6.61
N LEU A 324 -8.86 -19.73 -6.15
CA LEU A 324 -9.08 -21.00 -6.88
C LEU A 324 -9.75 -20.76 -8.23
N ARG A 325 -10.75 -19.88 -8.27
CA ARG A 325 -11.48 -19.56 -9.50
C ARG A 325 -10.58 -18.88 -10.54
N LEU A 326 -9.66 -18.02 -10.11
CA LEU A 326 -8.68 -17.39 -11.00
C LEU A 326 -7.79 -18.43 -11.69
N VAL A 327 -7.34 -19.46 -10.96
CA VAL A 327 -6.56 -20.58 -11.55
C VAL A 327 -7.37 -21.31 -12.61
N GLU A 328 -8.61 -21.65 -12.29
CA GLU A 328 -9.51 -22.37 -13.21
C GLU A 328 -9.81 -21.55 -14.47
N LEU A 329 -10.12 -20.26 -14.32
CA LEU A 329 -10.34 -19.35 -15.46
C LEU A 329 -9.09 -19.21 -16.34
N ALA A 330 -7.92 -19.06 -15.74
CA ALA A 330 -6.65 -19.03 -16.47
C ALA A 330 -6.38 -20.34 -17.22
N ALA A 331 -6.85 -21.47 -16.69
CA ALA A 331 -6.77 -22.77 -17.37
C ALA A 331 -7.85 -22.98 -18.47
N GLY A 332 -8.73 -21.97 -18.70
CA GLY A 332 -9.78 -22.02 -19.72
C GLY A 332 -11.09 -22.67 -19.26
N VAL A 333 -11.28 -22.84 -17.96
CA VAL A 333 -12.55 -23.33 -17.39
C VAL A 333 -13.54 -22.16 -17.35
N THR A 334 -14.65 -22.26 -18.05
CA THR A 334 -15.62 -21.14 -18.23
C THR A 334 -16.92 -21.31 -17.43
N LYS A 335 -17.02 -22.34 -16.61
CA LYS A 335 -18.25 -22.66 -15.86
C LYS A 335 -18.10 -22.41 -14.38
#